data_d7a8a64f7ed39caee14e92656fcbbc9d
#
_entry.id   d7a8a64f7ed39caee14e92656fcbbc9d
#
_cell.length_a   1.000
_cell.length_b   1.000
_cell.length_c   1.000
_cell.angle_alpha   90.00
_cell.angle_beta   90.00
_cell.angle_gamma   90.00
#
_symmetry.space_group_name_H-M   'P 1'
#
loop_
_entity.id
_entity.type
_entity.pdbx_description
1 polymer ?
#
loop_
_entity_poly.entity_id
_entity_poly.type
_entity_poly.pdbx_seq_one_letter_code
_entity_poly.pdbx_strand_id
1 'polypeptide(L)'
;MAEYTAIAEQTVAANQNILLTETPVCGNAPCIVHREDSGLVTLRGITKGQCRARFKVTFGGNIAIPTGGTVEAISVAIAINGEAVNSTTMIVTPAAVEEYFNVFGAIFIDIPINCCSQISVKNTSTQSILVQNANVIVERVA
;
A
#
# COMPACT_ATOMS: atom_id res chain seq x y z
N MET A 1 4.54 6.56 14.01
CA MET A 1 3.39 5.87 13.43
C MET A 1 2.55 6.84 12.62
N ALA A 2 2.03 6.39 11.52
CA ALA A 2 1.13 7.17 10.68
C ALA A 2 0.10 6.26 10.05
N GLU A 3 -1.07 6.80 9.75
CA GLU A 3 -2.13 6.10 9.04
C GLU A 3 -2.60 6.95 7.86
N TYR A 4 -2.70 6.34 6.70
CA TYR A 4 -3.17 6.96 5.47
C TYR A 4 -4.33 6.15 4.91
N THR A 5 -5.39 6.81 4.48
CA THR A 5 -6.59 6.12 4.02
C THR A 5 -7.11 6.68 2.71
N ALA A 6 -7.93 5.88 2.04
CA ALA A 6 -8.74 6.30 0.91
C ALA A 6 -10.09 5.57 1.03
N ILE A 7 -11.08 6.24 1.61
CA ILE A 7 -12.40 5.65 1.87
C ILE A 7 -13.19 5.49 0.59
N ALA A 8 -13.16 6.50 -0.29
CA ALA A 8 -13.94 6.50 -1.53
C ALA A 8 -13.45 5.42 -2.50
N GLU A 9 -14.39 4.88 -3.27
CA GLU A 9 -14.07 3.95 -4.35
C GLU A 9 -13.18 4.61 -5.39
N GLN A 10 -12.11 3.93 -5.78
CA GLN A 10 -11.22 4.37 -6.85
C GLN A 10 -10.95 3.23 -7.82
N THR A 11 -10.73 3.57 -9.07
CA THR A 11 -10.29 2.63 -10.10
C THR A 11 -8.78 2.72 -10.23
N VAL A 12 -8.09 1.60 -10.03
CA VAL A 12 -6.64 1.52 -10.10
C VAL A 12 -6.26 0.69 -11.32
N ALA A 13 -5.61 1.31 -12.28
CA ALA A 13 -5.16 0.62 -13.50
C ALA A 13 -4.08 -0.42 -13.17
N ALA A 14 -3.90 -1.39 -14.08
CA ALA A 14 -2.87 -2.41 -13.94
C ALA A 14 -1.50 -1.76 -13.74
N ASN A 15 -0.72 -2.27 -12.79
CA ASN A 15 0.61 -1.79 -12.41
C ASN A 15 0.64 -0.37 -11.82
N GLN A 16 -0.50 0.21 -11.47
CA GLN A 16 -0.58 1.50 -10.80
C GLN A 16 -0.76 1.34 -9.30
N ASN A 17 -0.50 2.42 -8.56
CA ASN A 17 -0.61 2.45 -7.11
C ASN A 17 -2.00 2.88 -6.66
N ILE A 18 -2.44 2.36 -5.52
CA ILE A 18 -3.62 2.86 -4.83
C ILE A 18 -3.28 4.24 -4.26
N LEU A 19 -4.11 5.24 -4.55
CA LEU A 19 -3.93 6.59 -4.02
C LEU A 19 -4.44 6.67 -2.59
N LEU A 20 -3.75 7.43 -1.75
CA LEU A 20 -4.10 7.64 -0.35
C LEU A 20 -4.45 9.11 -0.18
N THR A 21 -5.74 9.39 0.01
CA THR A 21 -6.29 10.74 -0.06
C THR A 21 -6.46 11.41 1.30
N GLU A 22 -6.41 10.64 2.39
CA GLU A 22 -6.68 11.14 3.72
C GLU A 22 -5.58 10.73 4.69
N THR A 23 -5.34 11.55 5.71
CA THR A 23 -4.33 11.27 6.74
C THR A 23 -4.97 11.34 8.12
N PRO A 24 -5.71 10.29 8.56
CA PRO A 24 -6.36 10.31 9.88
C PRO A 24 -5.35 10.39 11.03
N VAL A 25 -4.18 9.79 10.89
CA VAL A 25 -3.12 9.85 11.89
C VAL A 25 -1.84 10.35 11.22
N CYS A 26 -1.50 11.61 11.48
CA CYS A 26 -0.33 12.25 10.93
C CYS A 26 0.94 11.69 11.60
N GLY A 27 1.94 11.37 10.81
CA GLY A 27 3.26 11.00 11.33
C GLY A 27 3.93 12.21 11.95
N ASN A 28 4.40 12.08 13.17
CA ASN A 28 5.09 13.17 13.89
C ASN A 28 6.62 13.02 13.85
N ALA A 29 7.13 12.03 13.16
CA ALA A 29 8.56 11.81 12.98
C ALA A 29 8.96 12.11 11.52
N PRO A 30 10.13 12.70 11.27
CA PRO A 30 10.57 13.02 9.91
C PRO A 30 10.91 11.79 9.06
N CYS A 31 10.90 10.60 9.65
CA CYS A 31 11.23 9.35 8.97
C CYS A 31 10.08 8.76 8.13
N ILE A 32 8.86 9.25 8.31
CA ILE A 32 7.68 8.80 7.54
C ILE A 32 7.06 10.03 6.90
N VAL A 33 7.06 10.08 5.56
CA VAL A 33 6.58 11.24 4.79
C VAL A 33 5.60 10.78 3.72
N HIS A 34 4.44 11.41 3.66
CA HIS A 34 3.42 11.16 2.64
C HIS A 34 2.90 12.48 2.09
N ARG A 35 2.75 12.54 0.79
CA ARG A 35 2.09 13.64 0.09
C ARG A 35 0.65 13.24 -0.18
N GLU A 36 -0.31 14.08 0.17
CA GLU A 36 -1.73 13.84 -0.10
C GLU A 36 -1.99 13.53 -1.58
N ASP A 37 -2.95 12.68 -1.83
CA ASP A 37 -3.35 12.19 -3.15
C ASP A 37 -2.25 11.41 -3.88
N SER A 38 -1.17 11.04 -3.19
CA SER A 38 -0.13 10.16 -3.73
C SER A 38 -0.31 8.74 -3.23
N GLY A 39 0.09 7.77 -4.05
CA GLY A 39 0.21 6.37 -3.62
C GLY A 39 1.54 6.04 -2.96
N LEU A 40 2.43 7.03 -2.81
CA LEU A 40 3.79 6.81 -2.32
C LEU A 40 3.97 7.33 -0.90
N VAL A 41 4.52 6.49 -0.03
CA VAL A 41 4.95 6.88 1.31
C VAL A 41 6.47 6.72 1.38
N THR A 42 7.18 7.77 1.75
CA THR A 42 8.63 7.74 1.84
C THR A 42 9.06 7.38 3.25
N LEU A 43 9.90 6.36 3.38
CA LEU A 43 10.52 5.93 4.63
C LEU A 43 12.00 6.34 4.62
N ARG A 44 12.46 6.98 5.69
CA ARG A 44 13.83 7.47 5.81
C ARG A 44 14.56 6.74 6.92
N GLY A 45 15.80 6.37 6.66
CA GLY A 45 16.68 5.74 7.61
C GLY A 45 17.35 6.74 8.55
N ILE A 46 16.56 7.48 9.32
CA ILE A 46 17.07 8.42 10.31
C ILE A 46 17.30 7.67 11.61
N THR A 47 18.56 7.46 11.98
CA THR A 47 18.95 6.69 13.17
C THR A 47 20.00 7.41 13.98
N LYS A 48 20.12 6.99 15.25
CA LYS A 48 21.21 7.39 16.14
C LYS A 48 21.98 6.15 16.54
N GLY A 49 23.16 5.95 15.94
CA GLY A 49 24.06 4.86 16.29
C GLY A 49 23.64 3.48 15.79
N GLN A 50 22.61 3.38 14.99
CA GLN A 50 22.16 2.13 14.37
C GLN A 50 22.40 2.17 12.87
N CYS A 51 22.63 1.01 12.26
CA CYS A 51 22.90 0.94 10.82
C CYS A 51 21.63 0.94 9.95
N ARG A 52 20.45 0.76 10.57
CA ARG A 52 19.17 0.75 9.85
C ARG A 52 18.03 1.19 10.75
N ALA A 53 16.93 1.61 10.12
CA ALA A 53 15.63 1.81 10.75
C ALA A 53 14.67 0.74 10.24
N ARG A 54 13.90 0.13 11.13
CA ARG A 54 12.91 -0.89 10.75
C ARG A 54 11.50 -0.34 10.87
N PHE A 55 10.72 -0.58 9.84
CA PHE A 55 9.33 -0.17 9.76
C PHE A 55 8.43 -1.37 9.54
N LYS A 56 7.25 -1.33 10.15
CA LYS A 56 6.17 -2.26 9.82
C LYS A 56 5.14 -1.51 8.99
N VAL A 57 4.81 -2.07 7.84
CA VAL A 57 3.80 -1.52 6.93
C VAL A 57 2.65 -2.52 6.82
N THR A 58 1.43 -2.03 7.06
CA THR A 58 0.22 -2.84 7.02
C THR A 58 -0.75 -2.22 6.04
N PHE A 59 -1.31 -3.03 5.17
CA PHE A 59 -2.36 -2.61 4.24
C PHE A 59 -3.64 -3.41 4.50
N GLY A 60 -4.77 -2.73 4.49
CA GLY A 60 -6.09 -3.34 4.49
C GLY A 60 -7.01 -2.58 3.55
N GLY A 61 -7.92 -3.27 2.90
CA GLY A 61 -8.87 -2.64 1.99
C GLY A 61 -9.78 -3.66 1.33
N ASN A 62 -10.71 -3.16 0.53
CA ASN A 62 -11.63 -3.99 -0.23
C ASN A 62 -11.36 -3.81 -1.72
N ILE A 63 -11.26 -4.91 -2.45
CA ILE A 63 -10.99 -4.89 -3.89
C ILE A 63 -12.07 -5.65 -4.65
N ALA A 64 -12.33 -5.22 -5.88
CA ALA A 64 -13.33 -5.82 -6.76
C ALA A 64 -12.94 -5.66 -8.22
N ILE A 65 -13.60 -6.43 -9.09
CA ILE A 65 -13.48 -6.29 -10.54
C ILE A 65 -14.46 -5.20 -10.98
N PRO A 66 -14.03 -4.20 -11.76
CA PRO A 66 -14.95 -3.15 -12.24
C PRO A 66 -15.92 -3.70 -13.28
N THR A 67 -17.06 -3.02 -13.46
CA THR A 67 -18.00 -3.31 -14.52
C THR A 67 -17.28 -3.27 -15.87
N GLY A 68 -17.47 -4.30 -16.67
CA GLY A 68 -16.78 -4.46 -17.95
C GLY A 68 -15.43 -5.16 -17.84
N GLY A 69 -14.97 -5.46 -16.63
CA GLY A 69 -13.74 -6.23 -16.41
C GLY A 69 -13.97 -7.73 -16.64
N THR A 70 -12.85 -8.46 -16.74
CA THR A 70 -12.84 -9.91 -16.89
C THR A 70 -12.90 -10.57 -15.51
N VAL A 71 -13.80 -11.54 -15.34
CA VAL A 71 -13.90 -12.34 -14.10
C VAL A 71 -12.70 -13.28 -14.03
N GLU A 72 -11.71 -12.93 -13.21
CA GLU A 72 -10.48 -13.68 -13.00
C GLU A 72 -9.88 -13.34 -11.63
N ALA A 73 -8.80 -13.99 -11.27
CA ALA A 73 -8.06 -13.65 -10.05
C ALA A 73 -7.49 -12.23 -10.17
N ILE A 74 -7.72 -11.43 -9.13
CA ILE A 74 -7.12 -10.09 -9.01
C ILE A 74 -6.22 -10.05 -7.77
N SER A 75 -5.23 -9.18 -7.79
CA SER A 75 -4.26 -9.11 -6.71
C SER A 75 -3.71 -7.70 -6.51
N VAL A 76 -3.29 -7.44 -5.29
CA VAL A 76 -2.51 -6.26 -4.92
C VAL A 76 -1.32 -6.72 -4.07
N ALA A 77 -0.27 -5.93 -4.04
CA ALA A 77 0.90 -6.22 -3.23
C ALA A 77 1.54 -4.92 -2.73
N ILE A 78 2.25 -5.00 -1.62
CA ILE A 78 3.07 -3.90 -1.15
C ILE A 78 4.33 -3.85 -2.02
N ALA A 79 4.65 -2.67 -2.53
CA ALA A 79 5.80 -2.45 -3.40
C ALA A 79 6.82 -1.54 -2.71
N ILE A 80 8.10 -1.82 -2.95
CA ILE A 80 9.22 -1.01 -2.47
C ILE A 80 9.94 -0.45 -3.71
N ASN A 81 10.03 0.87 -3.80
CA ASN A 81 10.63 1.57 -4.95
C ASN A 81 10.05 1.12 -6.30
N GLY A 82 8.74 0.86 -6.33
CA GLY A 82 8.01 0.46 -7.53
C GLY A 82 8.02 -1.03 -7.83
N GLU A 83 8.77 -1.83 -7.09
CA GLU A 83 8.85 -3.27 -7.27
C GLU A 83 7.99 -4.00 -6.23
N ALA A 84 7.03 -4.79 -6.68
CA ALA A 84 6.14 -5.54 -5.80
C ALA A 84 6.91 -6.61 -5.02
N VAL A 85 6.66 -6.67 -3.72
CA VAL A 85 7.21 -7.72 -2.85
C VAL A 85 6.25 -8.91 -2.91
N ASN A 86 6.66 -9.98 -3.56
CA ASN A 86 5.79 -11.12 -3.85
C ASN A 86 5.18 -11.77 -2.60
N SER A 87 5.90 -11.76 -1.48
CA SER A 87 5.38 -12.32 -0.23
C SER A 87 4.20 -11.55 0.35
N THR A 88 3.93 -10.34 -0.11
CA THR A 88 2.81 -9.51 0.34
C THR A 88 1.62 -9.57 -0.62
N THR A 89 1.68 -10.38 -1.65
CA THR A 89 0.61 -10.48 -2.66
C THR A 89 -0.68 -10.98 -2.01
N MET A 90 -1.73 -10.20 -2.17
CA MET A 90 -3.06 -10.49 -1.67
C MET A 90 -3.96 -10.82 -2.87
N ILE A 91 -4.39 -12.07 -2.98
CA ILE A 91 -5.11 -12.58 -4.15
C ILE A 91 -6.54 -12.91 -3.77
N VAL A 92 -7.49 -12.48 -4.59
CA VAL A 92 -8.89 -12.91 -4.52
C VAL A 92 -9.37 -13.25 -5.91
N THR A 93 -10.37 -14.15 -5.99
CA THR A 93 -10.97 -14.55 -7.25
C THR A 93 -12.49 -14.32 -7.15
N PRO A 94 -12.96 -13.08 -7.43
CA PRO A 94 -14.40 -12.79 -7.40
C PRO A 94 -15.15 -13.58 -8.45
N ALA A 95 -16.37 -14.01 -8.10
CA ALA A 95 -17.24 -14.75 -9.03
C ALA A 95 -17.96 -13.83 -10.02
N ALA A 96 -18.04 -12.53 -9.71
CA ALA A 96 -18.76 -11.54 -10.52
C ALA A 96 -18.08 -10.17 -10.40
N VAL A 97 -18.42 -9.26 -11.32
CA VAL A 97 -17.96 -7.86 -11.23
C VAL A 97 -18.63 -7.16 -10.05
N GLU A 98 -17.95 -6.11 -9.53
CA GLU A 98 -18.41 -5.31 -8.40
C GLU A 98 -18.64 -6.09 -7.09
N GLU A 99 -18.08 -7.28 -6.97
CA GLU A 99 -18.11 -8.08 -5.76
C GLU A 99 -16.83 -7.84 -4.97
N TYR A 100 -16.97 -7.15 -3.82
CA TYR A 100 -15.83 -6.73 -2.99
C TYR A 100 -15.40 -7.83 -2.03
N PHE A 101 -14.07 -7.98 -1.91
CA PHE A 101 -13.44 -8.84 -0.93
C PHE A 101 -12.42 -8.04 -0.14
N ASN A 102 -12.37 -8.29 1.17
CA ASN A 102 -11.37 -7.68 2.03
C ASN A 102 -10.03 -8.38 1.85
N VAL A 103 -8.97 -7.59 1.70
CA VAL A 103 -7.59 -8.08 1.64
C VAL A 103 -6.76 -7.39 2.71
N PHE A 104 -5.75 -8.10 3.20
CA PHE A 104 -4.86 -7.62 4.24
C PHE A 104 -3.45 -8.15 4.00
N GLY A 105 -2.46 -7.32 4.24
CA GLY A 105 -1.06 -7.73 4.16
C GLY A 105 -0.18 -6.85 5.03
N ALA A 106 0.93 -7.40 5.49
CA ALA A 106 1.88 -6.70 6.32
C ALA A 106 3.30 -7.13 5.98
N ILE A 107 4.27 -6.24 6.18
CA ILE A 107 5.68 -6.51 5.93
C ILE A 107 6.55 -5.67 6.87
N PHE A 108 7.72 -6.19 7.23
CA PHE A 108 8.80 -5.41 7.84
C PHE A 108 9.76 -4.95 6.75
N ILE A 109 10.18 -3.70 6.83
CA ILE A 109 11.09 -3.08 5.85
C ILE A 109 12.24 -2.43 6.62
N ASP A 110 13.47 -2.78 6.24
CA ASP A 110 14.67 -2.17 6.79
C ASP A 110 15.20 -1.11 5.83
N ILE A 111 15.39 0.11 6.33
CA ILE A 111 15.96 1.23 5.57
C ILE A 111 17.34 1.51 6.11
N PRO A 112 18.40 1.39 5.30
CA PRO A 112 19.76 1.70 5.74
C PRO A 112 19.89 3.14 6.20
N ILE A 113 20.83 3.37 7.10
CA ILE A 113 21.12 4.73 7.61
C ILE A 113 21.41 5.69 6.44
N ASN A 114 20.83 6.89 6.51
CA ASN A 114 20.95 7.95 5.50
C ASN A 114 20.35 7.60 4.13
N CYS A 115 19.61 6.48 4.02
CA CYS A 115 18.89 6.11 2.81
C CYS A 115 17.40 6.40 2.96
N CYS A 116 16.67 6.31 1.85
CA CYS A 116 15.21 6.38 1.84
C CYS A 116 14.67 5.41 0.80
N SER A 117 13.45 4.94 1.04
CA SER A 117 12.70 4.12 0.07
C SER A 117 11.26 4.58 0.05
N GLN A 118 10.63 4.44 -1.10
CA GLN A 118 9.21 4.72 -1.28
C GLN A 118 8.44 3.42 -1.28
N ILE A 119 7.37 3.37 -0.49
CA ILE A 119 6.46 2.24 -0.47
C ILE A 119 5.11 2.64 -1.05
N SER A 120 4.43 1.66 -1.61
CA SER A 120 3.10 1.81 -2.18
C SER A 120 2.36 0.50 -2.13
N VAL A 121 1.06 0.54 -2.40
CA VAL A 121 0.27 -0.68 -2.63
C VAL A 121 -0.10 -0.69 -4.11
N LYS A 122 0.36 -1.69 -4.82
CA LYS A 122 0.31 -1.75 -6.27
C LYS A 122 -0.71 -2.79 -6.73
N ASN A 123 -1.47 -2.43 -7.77
CA ASN A 123 -2.32 -3.39 -8.46
C ASN A 123 -1.44 -4.30 -9.32
N THR A 124 -1.29 -5.55 -8.90
CA THR A 124 -0.48 -6.56 -9.61
C THR A 124 -1.33 -7.43 -10.55
N SER A 125 -2.60 -7.10 -10.73
CA SER A 125 -3.49 -7.76 -11.67
C SER A 125 -3.19 -7.35 -13.11
N THR A 126 -3.71 -8.11 -14.07
CA THR A 126 -3.58 -7.82 -15.51
C THR A 126 -4.63 -6.82 -16.02
N GLN A 127 -5.52 -6.36 -15.16
CA GLN A 127 -6.59 -5.42 -15.48
C GLN A 127 -6.75 -4.36 -14.38
N SER A 128 -7.54 -3.33 -14.65
CA SER A 128 -7.93 -2.37 -13.63
C SER A 128 -8.78 -3.04 -12.55
N ILE A 129 -8.68 -2.56 -11.32
CA ILE A 129 -9.50 -3.01 -10.19
C ILE A 129 -10.16 -1.83 -9.51
N LEU A 130 -11.25 -2.10 -8.79
CA LEU A 130 -11.85 -1.16 -7.86
C LEU A 130 -11.26 -1.37 -6.48
N VAL A 131 -10.96 -0.28 -5.79
CA VAL A 131 -10.47 -0.31 -4.40
C VAL A 131 -11.32 0.65 -3.58
N GLN A 132 -11.75 0.19 -2.41
CA GLN A 132 -12.58 0.98 -1.50
C GLN A 132 -12.11 0.73 -0.05
N ASN A 133 -12.20 1.77 0.77
CA ASN A 133 -11.81 1.70 2.18
C ASN A 133 -10.36 1.23 2.37
N ALA A 134 -9.45 1.76 1.56
CA ALA A 134 -8.03 1.46 1.67
C ALA A 134 -7.42 2.10 2.93
N ASN A 135 -6.55 1.37 3.59
CA ASN A 135 -5.91 1.81 4.83
C ASN A 135 -4.46 1.31 4.82
N VAL A 136 -3.53 2.23 5.01
CA VAL A 136 -2.10 1.92 5.16
C VAL A 136 -1.62 2.46 6.50
N ILE A 137 -1.11 1.58 7.33
CA ILE A 137 -0.50 1.94 8.62
C ILE A 137 0.99 1.72 8.51
N VAL A 138 1.76 2.74 8.88
CA VAL A 138 3.22 2.69 8.90
C VAL A 138 3.70 2.95 10.32
N GLU A 139 4.47 2.03 10.86
CA GLU A 139 4.98 2.10 12.22
C GLU A 139 6.48 1.83 12.21
N ARG A 140 7.25 2.72 12.84
CA ARG A 140 8.67 2.45 13.09
C ARG A 140 8.80 1.58 14.32
N VAL A 141 9.45 0.42 14.18
CA VAL A 141 9.54 -0.59 15.25
C VAL A 141 10.96 -0.77 15.80
N ALA A 142 11.97 -0.23 15.13
CA ALA A 142 13.33 -0.29 15.65
C ALA A 142 14.23 0.83 15.11
#